data_20b310d7b84dc6a6400094b8c04f2e41
#
_entry.id   20b310d7b84dc6a6400094b8c04f2e41
#
_cell.length_a   1.000
_cell.length_b   1.000
_cell.length_c   1.000
_cell.angle_alpha   90.00
_cell.angle_beta   90.00
_cell.angle_gamma   90.00
#
_symmetry.space_group_name_H-M   'P 1'
#
loop_
_entity.id
_entity.type
_entity.pdbx_description
1 polymer ?
#
loop_
_entity_poly.entity_id
_entity_poly.type
_entity_poly.pdbx_seq_one_letter_code
_entity_poly.pdbx_strand_id
1 'polypeptide(L)'
;VADHYNQRSPFDWSKVSNDKPRSYVIETLNALYNFGSIDFIQFLSGRESICYDDTMLWLQNVAGFDMTRHRLLMRQQKDNRKDVLIKSEIYENCIKDKYKIKFVFDDRNQVVDYWWDQKLPVFHVGDYRNVF
;
A
#
# COMPACT_ATOMS: atom_id res chain seq x y z
N VAL A 1 2.31 4.59 0.99
CA VAL A 1 1.94 5.77 1.78
C VAL A 1 3.00 6.14 2.81
N ALA A 2 3.72 5.18 3.36
CA ALA A 2 4.81 5.41 4.28
C ALA A 2 6.13 5.62 3.55
N ASP A 3 7.06 6.36 4.19
CA ASP A 3 8.39 6.58 3.67
C ASP A 3 9.31 5.45 4.13
N HIS A 4 10.02 4.82 3.19
CA HIS A 4 10.89 3.68 3.45
C HIS A 4 12.34 4.06 3.77
N TYR A 5 12.65 5.33 3.98
CA TYR A 5 14.02 5.81 4.24
C TYR A 5 14.42 5.80 5.71
N ASN A 6 13.71 5.14 6.58
CA ASN A 6 14.00 5.14 8.01
C ASN A 6 15.06 4.12 8.44
N GLN A 7 15.83 3.58 7.52
CA GLN A 7 17.01 2.74 7.75
C GLN A 7 16.81 1.53 8.68
N ARG A 8 15.62 0.97 8.72
CA ARG A 8 15.37 -0.27 9.46
C ARG A 8 15.34 -1.46 8.51
N SER A 9 15.49 -2.66 9.07
CA SER A 9 15.31 -3.90 8.30
C SER A 9 13.92 -3.93 7.66
N PRO A 10 13.79 -4.38 6.39
CA PRO A 10 12.47 -4.55 5.77
C PRO A 10 11.55 -5.51 6.52
N PHE A 11 12.10 -6.36 7.39
CA PHE A 11 11.34 -7.33 8.17
C PHE A 11 11.14 -6.92 9.62
N ASP A 12 11.53 -5.70 10.00
CA ASP A 12 11.29 -5.16 11.33
C ASP A 12 9.94 -4.45 11.35
N TRP A 13 8.90 -5.15 11.79
CA TRP A 13 7.54 -4.61 11.89
C TRP A 13 7.27 -3.86 13.19
N SER A 14 8.19 -3.93 14.17
CA SER A 14 7.97 -3.37 15.51
C SER A 14 7.86 -1.84 15.52
N LYS A 15 8.35 -1.17 14.48
CA LYS A 15 8.39 0.31 14.41
C LYS A 15 7.41 0.88 13.38
N VAL A 16 6.40 0.12 12.98
CA VAL A 16 5.45 0.58 11.96
C VAL A 16 4.73 1.86 12.36
N SER A 17 4.42 2.02 13.64
CA SER A 17 3.75 3.22 14.17
C SER A 17 4.60 4.49 14.10
N ASN A 18 5.91 4.35 13.90
CA ASN A 18 6.86 5.46 13.79
C ASN A 18 7.22 5.81 12.34
N ASP A 19 6.61 5.17 11.36
CA ASP A 19 6.85 5.48 9.96
C ASP A 19 6.40 6.90 9.64
N LYS A 20 7.22 7.59 8.82
CA LYS A 20 6.88 8.94 8.37
C LYS A 20 5.86 8.86 7.22
N PRO A 21 4.84 9.71 7.24
CA PRO A 21 3.89 9.77 6.13
C PRO A 21 4.52 10.41 4.89
N ARG A 22 4.15 9.89 3.71
CA ARG A 22 4.47 10.49 2.42
C ARG A 22 3.33 11.44 2.06
N SER A 23 3.44 12.69 2.51
CA SER A 23 2.34 13.65 2.53
C SER A 23 1.71 13.90 1.17
N TYR A 24 2.52 14.00 0.10
CA TYR A 24 1.97 14.27 -1.23
C TYR A 24 1.11 13.12 -1.77
N VAL A 25 1.41 11.87 -1.39
CA VAL A 25 0.58 10.73 -1.77
C VAL A 25 -0.73 10.74 -1.00
N ILE A 26 -0.67 10.97 0.30
CA ILE A 26 -1.85 11.04 1.17
C ILE A 26 -2.79 12.15 0.72
N GLU A 27 -2.26 13.32 0.45
CA GLU A 27 -3.04 14.47 -0.01
C GLU A 27 -3.73 14.18 -1.35
N THR A 28 -3.01 13.57 -2.29
CA THR A 28 -3.56 13.20 -3.60
C THR A 28 -4.69 12.18 -3.47
N LEU A 29 -4.48 11.12 -2.67
CA LEU A 29 -5.50 10.09 -2.48
C LEU A 29 -6.77 10.64 -1.81
N ASN A 30 -6.61 11.46 -0.79
CA ASN A 30 -7.75 12.09 -0.12
C ASN A 30 -8.50 13.06 -1.05
N ALA A 31 -7.78 13.80 -1.87
CA ALA A 31 -8.40 14.69 -2.85
C ALA A 31 -9.24 13.92 -3.87
N LEU A 32 -8.73 12.81 -4.39
CA LEU A 32 -9.44 11.95 -5.33
C LEU A 32 -10.70 11.36 -4.70
N TYR A 33 -10.60 10.90 -3.48
CA TYR A 33 -11.74 10.34 -2.74
C TYR A 33 -12.80 11.41 -2.46
N ASN A 34 -12.39 12.56 -1.94
CA ASN A 34 -13.30 13.65 -1.57
C ASN A 34 -13.97 14.28 -2.79
N PHE A 35 -13.29 14.31 -3.93
CA PHE A 35 -13.86 14.80 -5.19
C PHE A 35 -14.88 13.81 -5.79
N GLY A 36 -14.88 12.56 -5.36
CA GLY A 36 -15.75 11.53 -5.89
C GLY A 36 -15.22 10.80 -7.11
N SER A 37 -13.93 10.96 -7.43
CA SER A 37 -13.29 10.24 -8.56
C SER A 37 -13.19 8.75 -8.30
N ILE A 38 -13.12 8.35 -7.04
CA ILE A 38 -13.03 6.96 -6.59
C ILE A 38 -14.02 6.72 -5.45
N ASP A 39 -14.50 5.49 -5.32
CA ASP A 39 -15.46 5.11 -4.29
C ASP A 39 -14.77 4.79 -2.97
N PHE A 40 -13.60 4.17 -3.03
CA PHE A 40 -12.80 3.87 -1.85
C PHE A 40 -11.36 3.51 -2.25
N ILE A 41 -10.48 3.40 -1.26
CA ILE A 41 -9.10 3.00 -1.43
C ILE A 41 -8.91 1.60 -0.87
N GLN A 42 -8.34 0.70 -1.67
CA GLN A 42 -7.87 -0.59 -1.20
C GLN A 42 -6.38 -0.47 -0.89
N PHE A 43 -6.06 -0.43 0.40
CA PHE A 43 -4.66 -0.49 0.83
C PHE A 43 -4.18 -1.93 0.78
N LEU A 44 -2.99 -2.12 0.26
CA LEU A 44 -2.34 -3.42 0.13
C LEU A 44 -0.90 -3.29 0.64
N SER A 45 -0.59 -3.97 1.72
CA SER A 45 0.71 -3.90 2.36
C SER A 45 1.43 -5.23 2.31
N GLY A 46 2.72 -5.19 1.97
CA GLY A 46 3.61 -6.36 2.06
C GLY A 46 4.06 -6.69 3.48
N ARG A 47 3.65 -5.92 4.48
CA ARG A 47 3.95 -6.19 5.89
C ARG A 47 3.09 -7.32 6.41
N GLU A 48 3.60 -8.04 7.42
CA GLU A 48 2.87 -9.14 8.02
C GLU A 48 1.64 -8.65 8.80
N SER A 49 0.57 -9.46 8.79
CA SER A 49 -0.68 -9.14 9.47
C SER A 49 -0.57 -9.08 10.99
N ILE A 50 0.55 -9.47 11.57
CA ILE A 50 0.82 -9.26 13.00
C ILE A 50 0.78 -7.77 13.36
N CYS A 51 1.11 -6.88 12.42
CA CYS A 51 1.03 -5.43 12.63
C CYS A 51 -0.22 -4.80 11.98
N TYR A 52 -1.27 -5.59 11.77
CA TYR A 52 -2.51 -5.11 11.15
C TYR A 52 -3.12 -3.94 11.94
N ASP A 53 -3.29 -4.12 13.24
CA ASP A 53 -3.92 -3.09 14.08
C ASP A 53 -3.07 -1.82 14.12
N ASP A 54 -1.75 -1.95 14.25
CA ASP A 54 -0.85 -0.80 14.24
C ASP A 54 -0.88 -0.08 12.90
N THR A 55 -0.99 -0.83 11.79
CA THR A 55 -1.10 -0.26 10.45
C THR A 55 -2.41 0.47 10.26
N MET A 56 -3.53 -0.10 10.72
CA MET A 56 -4.84 0.55 10.69
C MET A 56 -4.83 1.86 11.48
N LEU A 57 -4.26 1.84 12.69
CA LEU A 57 -4.13 3.04 13.51
C LEU A 57 -3.25 4.10 12.86
N TRP A 58 -2.15 3.68 12.24
CA TRP A 58 -1.28 4.59 11.52
C TRP A 58 -1.99 5.25 10.33
N LEU A 59 -2.70 4.46 9.53
CA LEU A 59 -3.46 4.98 8.39
C LEU A 59 -4.52 5.99 8.83
N GLN A 60 -5.17 5.73 9.95
CA GLN A 60 -6.24 6.59 10.46
C GLN A 60 -5.69 7.82 11.17
N ASN A 61 -4.72 7.66 12.08
CA ASN A 61 -4.29 8.72 12.99
C ASN A 61 -3.08 9.52 12.49
N VAL A 62 -2.19 8.91 11.73
CA VAL A 62 -0.99 9.57 11.19
C VAL A 62 -1.21 10.02 9.77
N ALA A 63 -1.67 9.13 8.90
CA ALA A 63 -1.93 9.45 7.50
C ALA A 63 -3.27 10.19 7.29
N GLY A 64 -4.21 10.05 8.21
CA GLY A 64 -5.47 10.80 8.18
C GLY A 64 -6.55 10.24 7.27
N PHE A 65 -6.51 8.95 6.97
CA PHE A 65 -7.58 8.30 6.21
C PHE A 65 -8.71 7.85 7.11
N ASP A 66 -9.95 8.01 6.68
CA ASP A 66 -11.10 7.43 7.36
C ASP A 66 -11.19 5.93 7.02
N MET A 67 -10.62 5.09 7.88
CA MET A 67 -10.54 3.65 7.64
C MET A 67 -11.88 2.92 7.82
N THR A 68 -12.94 3.60 8.22
CA THR A 68 -14.30 3.05 8.14
C THR A 68 -14.79 2.97 6.70
N ARG A 69 -14.17 3.73 5.78
CA ARG A 69 -14.57 3.84 4.37
C ARG A 69 -13.59 3.17 3.42
N HIS A 70 -12.42 2.77 3.89
CA HIS A 70 -11.37 2.16 3.09
C HIS A 70 -11.07 0.76 3.61
N ARG A 71 -10.21 0.03 2.89
CA ARG A 71 -9.92 -1.37 3.21
C ARG A 71 -8.42 -1.60 3.22
N LEU A 72 -7.98 -2.56 4.05
CA LEU A 72 -6.58 -2.95 4.18
C LEU A 72 -6.46 -4.46 4.04
N LEU A 73 -5.56 -4.90 3.16
CA LEU A 73 -5.13 -6.29 3.04
C LEU A 73 -3.63 -6.36 3.26
N MET A 74 -3.19 -7.38 3.97
CA MET A 74 -1.79 -7.54 4.36
C MET A 74 -1.33 -8.98 4.14
N ARG A 75 0.01 -9.14 4.05
CA ARG A 75 0.65 -10.45 4.04
C ARG A 75 0.30 -11.23 5.32
N GLN A 76 0.11 -12.54 5.19
CA GLN A 76 -0.09 -13.40 6.34
C GLN A 76 1.15 -13.48 7.21
N GLN A 77 0.97 -13.76 8.52
CA GLN A 77 2.07 -13.98 9.43
C GLN A 77 2.98 -15.10 8.94
N LYS A 78 4.29 -14.93 9.14
CA LYS A 78 5.32 -15.91 8.81
C LYS A 78 5.46 -16.22 7.30
N ASP A 79 4.80 -15.47 6.44
CA ASP A 79 5.01 -15.59 5.00
C ASP A 79 6.15 -14.66 4.59
N ASN A 80 7.32 -15.25 4.30
CA ASN A 80 8.56 -14.53 4.01
C ASN A 80 8.87 -14.44 2.50
N ARG A 81 7.90 -14.75 1.64
CA ARG A 81 8.11 -14.70 0.20
C ARG A 81 8.25 -13.24 -0.28
N LYS A 82 8.76 -13.08 -1.50
CA LYS A 82 8.96 -11.75 -2.09
C LYS A 82 7.66 -10.95 -2.12
N ASP A 83 7.77 -9.64 -1.92
CA ASP A 83 6.64 -8.72 -1.87
C ASP A 83 5.78 -8.78 -3.13
N VAL A 84 6.41 -8.83 -4.32
CA VAL A 84 5.68 -8.91 -5.58
C VAL A 84 4.84 -10.18 -5.67
N LEU A 85 5.34 -11.30 -5.17
CA LEU A 85 4.59 -12.56 -5.16
C LEU A 85 3.39 -12.48 -4.23
N ILE A 86 3.58 -11.94 -3.04
CA ILE A 86 2.51 -11.75 -2.05
C ILE A 86 1.42 -10.85 -2.62
N LYS A 87 1.80 -9.70 -3.14
CA LYS A 87 0.83 -8.74 -3.70
C LYS A 87 0.10 -9.30 -4.91
N SER A 88 0.80 -10.07 -5.76
CA SER A 88 0.16 -10.70 -6.91
C SER A 88 -0.91 -11.71 -6.49
N GLU A 89 -0.64 -12.54 -5.49
CA GLU A 89 -1.61 -13.50 -4.98
C GLU A 89 -2.82 -12.82 -4.35
N ILE A 90 -2.61 -11.78 -3.54
CA ILE A 90 -3.70 -11.04 -2.93
C ILE A 90 -4.55 -10.38 -4.01
N TYR A 91 -3.93 -9.79 -5.03
CA TYR A 91 -4.63 -9.17 -6.13
C TYR A 91 -5.49 -10.20 -6.88
N GLU A 92 -4.91 -11.33 -7.30
CA GLU A 92 -5.61 -12.37 -8.04
C GLU A 92 -6.76 -12.98 -7.24
N ASN A 93 -6.59 -13.18 -5.93
CA ASN A 93 -7.55 -13.90 -5.11
C ASN A 93 -8.60 -12.99 -4.46
N CYS A 94 -8.27 -11.73 -4.18
CA CYS A 94 -9.10 -10.88 -3.34
C CYS A 94 -9.58 -9.58 -4.03
N ILE A 95 -8.97 -9.16 -5.12
CA ILE A 95 -9.21 -7.82 -5.70
C ILE A 95 -9.69 -7.88 -7.13
N LYS A 96 -9.01 -8.64 -7.98
CA LYS A 96 -9.17 -8.62 -9.46
C LYS A 96 -10.61 -8.77 -9.93
N ASP A 97 -11.34 -9.73 -9.38
CA ASP A 97 -12.70 -10.03 -9.81
C ASP A 97 -13.78 -9.36 -8.95
N LYS A 98 -13.35 -8.64 -7.90
CA LYS A 98 -14.29 -7.96 -6.99
C LYS A 98 -14.47 -6.50 -7.29
N TYR A 99 -13.42 -5.82 -7.76
CA TYR A 99 -13.41 -4.38 -7.90
C TYR A 99 -12.86 -3.96 -9.25
N LYS A 100 -13.39 -2.84 -9.76
CA LYS A 100 -12.81 -2.18 -10.92
C LYS A 100 -11.70 -1.24 -10.43
N ILE A 101 -10.46 -1.61 -10.72
CA ILE A 101 -9.30 -0.80 -10.32
C ILE A 101 -9.15 0.35 -11.32
N LYS A 102 -9.21 1.57 -10.84
CA LYS A 102 -9.05 2.75 -11.66
C LYS A 102 -7.57 3.07 -11.89
N PHE A 103 -6.77 3.04 -10.84
CA PHE A 103 -5.31 3.18 -10.90
C PHE A 103 -4.67 2.68 -9.60
N VAL A 104 -3.36 2.52 -9.64
CA VAL A 104 -2.55 2.02 -8.52
C VAL A 104 -1.45 3.04 -8.19
N PHE A 105 -1.17 3.19 -6.90
CA PHE A 105 0.00 3.92 -6.40
C PHE A 105 0.91 2.92 -5.72
N ASP A 106 2.16 2.82 -6.18
CA ASP A 106 3.15 1.92 -5.58
C ASP A 106 4.54 2.51 -5.73
N ASP A 107 5.46 2.18 -4.84
CA ASP A 107 6.81 2.72 -4.82
C ASP A 107 7.91 1.68 -5.12
N ARG A 108 7.58 0.39 -5.08
CA ARG A 108 8.55 -0.68 -5.29
C ARG A 108 8.59 -1.11 -6.75
N ASN A 109 9.78 -1.02 -7.37
CA ASN A 109 9.95 -1.23 -8.81
C ASN A 109 9.37 -2.56 -9.32
N GLN A 110 9.66 -3.67 -8.64
CA GLN A 110 9.17 -4.98 -9.08
C GLN A 110 7.64 -5.08 -9.01
N VAL A 111 7.03 -4.41 -8.04
CA VAL A 111 5.57 -4.39 -7.88
C VAL A 111 4.93 -3.49 -8.94
N VAL A 112 5.54 -2.35 -9.22
CA VAL A 112 5.10 -1.45 -10.30
C VAL A 112 5.09 -2.19 -11.64
N ASP A 113 6.18 -2.92 -11.95
CA ASP A 113 6.27 -3.73 -13.16
C ASP A 113 5.14 -4.76 -13.23
N TYR A 114 4.84 -5.42 -12.13
CA TYR A 114 3.74 -6.37 -12.05
C TYR A 114 2.40 -5.71 -12.39
N TRP A 115 2.12 -4.52 -11.82
CA TRP A 115 0.86 -3.82 -12.09
C TRP A 115 0.74 -3.43 -13.57
N TRP A 116 1.82 -2.95 -14.20
CA TRP A 116 1.82 -2.66 -15.63
C TRP A 116 1.55 -3.92 -16.47
N ASP A 117 2.11 -5.06 -16.07
CA ASP A 117 1.86 -6.33 -16.75
C ASP A 117 0.39 -6.76 -16.64
N GLN A 118 -0.28 -6.37 -15.57
CA GLN A 118 -1.73 -6.56 -15.41
C GLN A 118 -2.56 -5.53 -16.18
N LYS A 119 -1.92 -4.63 -16.91
CA LYS A 119 -2.56 -3.55 -17.67
C LYS A 119 -3.32 -2.55 -16.79
N LEU A 120 -2.86 -2.35 -15.57
CA LEU A 120 -3.37 -1.35 -14.66
C LEU A 120 -2.55 -0.07 -14.77
N PRO A 121 -3.19 1.12 -14.81
CA PRO A 121 -2.45 2.39 -14.76
C PRO A 121 -1.78 2.54 -13.40
N VAL A 122 -0.49 2.86 -13.39
CA VAL A 122 0.28 2.98 -12.15
C VAL A 122 0.93 4.34 -12.04
N PHE A 123 0.76 4.96 -10.89
CA PHE A 123 1.57 6.10 -10.47
C PHE A 123 2.72 5.55 -9.62
N HIS A 124 3.92 5.55 -10.19
CA HIS A 124 5.12 5.15 -9.46
C HIS A 124 5.54 6.30 -8.55
N VAL A 125 5.36 6.14 -7.24
CA VAL A 125 5.64 7.18 -6.25
C VAL A 125 7.03 7.00 -5.66
N GLY A 126 7.55 8.07 -5.06
CA GLY A 126 8.89 8.08 -4.51
C GLY A 126 9.98 8.26 -5.57
N ASP A 127 11.22 8.17 -5.14
CA ASP A 127 12.37 8.32 -6.03
C ASP A 127 12.66 6.98 -6.74
N TYR A 128 12.43 6.94 -8.06
CA TYR A 128 12.62 5.74 -8.86
C TYR A 128 14.06 5.20 -8.83
N ARG A 129 15.03 6.03 -8.45
CA ARG A 129 16.43 5.64 -8.33
C ARG A 129 16.71 4.76 -7.11
N ASN A 130 15.80 4.76 -6.15
CA ASN A 130 15.90 3.92 -4.96
C ASN A 130 15.26 2.56 -5.24
N VAL A 131 16.11 1.55 -5.42
CA VAL A 131 15.69 0.18 -5.69
C VAL A 131 15.61 -0.61 -4.38
N PHE A 132 14.44 -1.16 -4.08
CA PHE A 132 14.25 -1.96 -2.89
C PHE A 132 13.17 -3.03 -3.07
#